data_ac4b64fdf783af076658acac6e9458f7
#
_entry.id   ac4b64fdf783af076658acac6e9458f7
#
_cell.length_a   1.000
_cell.length_b   1.000
_cell.length_c   1.000
_cell.angle_alpha   90.00
_cell.angle_beta   90.00
_cell.angle_gamma   90.00
#
_symmetry.space_group_name_H-M   'P 1'
#
loop_
_entity.id
_entity.type
_entity.pdbx_description
1 polymer ?
#
loop_
_entity_poly.entity_id
_entity_poly.type
_entity_poly.pdbx_seq_one_letter_code
_entity_poly.pdbx_strand_id
1 'polypeptide(L)'
;MAMASLAISVLAFIVSAATLWLSHLYRGKLQMTRPTVVFFGPDGGASGNPKIYLRTLIYATARRGIVLENLYVRLRRGETQQNFNIWVYGERDLARGSGLFIGQEGIATNHHFLTPNDVNGFDFAAGEYKLDVFGKIVGRNRVSLLSSIDLKIDAQEAEKLRQPDHGIYFDWGPDAARYQTKIEARRASPMDQLKLLETLRDGATDPTAQPIS
;
A
#
# COMPACT_ATOMS: atom_id res chain seq x y z
N MET A 1 8.15 51.70 -33.44
CA MET A 1 8.93 50.45 -33.57
C MET A 1 9.60 50.10 -32.23
N ALA A 2 10.37 51.00 -31.59
CA ALA A 2 11.08 50.71 -30.32
C ALA A 2 10.18 50.22 -29.16
N MET A 3 9.02 50.77 -29.00
CA MET A 3 8.05 50.37 -27.93
C MET A 3 7.52 48.95 -28.16
N ALA A 4 7.28 48.55 -29.41
CA ALA A 4 6.82 47.19 -29.73
C ALA A 4 7.91 46.15 -29.47
N SER A 5 9.18 46.44 -29.85
CA SER A 5 10.28 45.50 -29.56
C SER A 5 10.59 45.39 -28.09
N LEU A 6 10.46 46.45 -27.29
CA LEU A 6 10.57 46.39 -25.83
C LEU A 6 9.49 45.49 -25.21
N ALA A 7 8.23 45.66 -25.64
CA ALA A 7 7.13 44.84 -25.15
C ALA A 7 7.33 43.34 -25.45
N ILE A 8 7.80 43.02 -26.66
CA ILE A 8 8.12 41.63 -27.06
C ILE A 8 9.25 41.05 -26.20
N SER A 9 10.31 41.83 -25.94
CA SER A 9 11.44 41.38 -25.13
C SER A 9 11.05 41.11 -23.70
N VAL A 10 10.23 41.98 -23.11
CA VAL A 10 9.69 41.77 -21.74
C VAL A 10 8.81 40.51 -21.66
N LEU A 11 7.94 40.31 -22.66
CA LEU A 11 7.10 39.12 -22.71
C LEU A 11 7.95 37.85 -22.85
N ALA A 12 8.96 37.84 -23.72
CA ALA A 12 9.87 36.71 -23.88
C ALA A 12 10.63 36.38 -22.57
N PHE A 13 11.07 37.43 -21.86
CA PHE A 13 11.72 37.23 -20.54
C PHE A 13 10.77 36.61 -19.48
N ILE A 14 9.53 37.09 -19.40
CA ILE A 14 8.55 36.55 -18.50
C ILE A 14 8.26 35.08 -18.81
N VAL A 15 8.06 34.71 -20.06
CA VAL A 15 7.82 33.33 -20.49
C VAL A 15 9.03 32.45 -20.15
N SER A 16 10.26 32.93 -20.42
CA SER A 16 11.46 32.19 -20.08
C SER A 16 11.64 31.98 -18.59
N ALA A 17 11.40 33.02 -17.78
CA ALA A 17 11.47 32.95 -16.32
C ALA A 17 10.40 32.01 -15.73
N ALA A 18 9.18 32.06 -16.25
CA ALA A 18 8.09 31.16 -15.85
C ALA A 18 8.42 29.70 -16.22
N THR A 19 8.97 29.46 -17.41
CA THR A 19 9.40 28.13 -17.84
C THR A 19 10.50 27.56 -16.94
N LEU A 20 11.50 28.40 -16.62
CA LEU A 20 12.58 28.01 -15.71
C LEU A 20 12.03 27.67 -14.32
N TRP A 21 11.15 28.52 -13.79
CA TRP A 21 10.49 28.30 -12.51
C TRP A 21 9.73 26.97 -12.47
N LEU A 22 8.84 26.73 -13.45
CA LEU A 22 8.03 25.51 -13.53
C LEU A 22 8.88 24.26 -13.72
N SER A 23 9.95 24.35 -14.51
CA SER A 23 10.79 23.18 -14.84
C SER A 23 11.75 22.80 -13.73
N HIS A 24 12.34 23.79 -13.03
CA HIS A 24 13.46 23.54 -12.11
C HIS A 24 13.18 23.87 -10.64
N LEU A 25 12.31 24.85 -10.35
CA LEU A 25 12.09 25.31 -9.00
C LEU A 25 10.78 24.80 -8.39
N TYR A 26 9.77 24.56 -9.22
CA TYR A 26 8.49 24.06 -8.74
C TYR A 26 8.61 22.61 -8.28
N ARG A 27 8.43 22.37 -6.97
CA ARG A 27 8.60 21.04 -6.35
C ARG A 27 7.41 20.11 -6.55
N GLY A 28 6.26 20.64 -6.96
CA GLY A 28 5.04 19.84 -7.11
C GLY A 28 4.52 19.19 -5.83
N LYS A 29 3.58 18.28 -6.03
CA LYS A 29 2.97 17.46 -4.97
C LYS A 29 3.06 16.00 -5.35
N LEU A 30 3.17 15.14 -4.35
CA LEU A 30 2.95 13.71 -4.49
C LEU A 30 1.45 13.46 -4.47
N GLN A 31 0.97 12.71 -5.43
CA GLN A 31 -0.43 12.30 -5.55
C GLN A 31 -0.54 10.80 -5.75
N MET A 32 -1.71 10.28 -5.47
CA MET A 32 -2.04 8.87 -5.56
C MET A 32 -3.41 8.72 -6.19
N THR A 33 -3.55 7.81 -7.14
CA THR A 33 -4.86 7.45 -7.68
C THR A 33 -5.64 6.64 -6.66
N ARG A 34 -6.97 6.59 -6.81
CA ARG A 34 -7.78 5.67 -6.02
C ARG A 34 -7.30 4.24 -6.25
N PRO A 35 -7.02 3.45 -5.20
CA PRO A 35 -6.67 2.06 -5.36
C PRO A 35 -7.74 1.28 -6.11
N THR A 36 -7.32 0.49 -7.09
CA THR A 36 -8.21 -0.40 -7.82
C THR A 36 -8.61 -1.60 -6.98
N VAL A 37 -7.71 -2.03 -6.11
CA VAL A 37 -7.90 -3.15 -5.18
C VAL A 37 -7.37 -2.75 -3.81
N VAL A 38 -8.12 -3.07 -2.77
CA VAL A 38 -7.66 -3.05 -1.37
C VAL A 38 -7.92 -4.43 -0.78
N PHE A 39 -6.99 -4.94 0.01
CA PHE A 39 -7.10 -6.24 0.67
C PHE A 39 -6.82 -6.09 2.17
N PHE A 40 -7.62 -6.76 2.98
CA PHE A 40 -7.39 -6.97 4.39
C PHE A 40 -7.33 -8.47 4.68
N GLY A 41 -6.33 -8.90 5.41
CA GLY A 41 -6.19 -10.32 5.76
C GLY A 41 -4.80 -10.64 6.31
N PRO A 42 -4.45 -11.93 6.43
CA PRO A 42 -3.15 -12.36 6.92
C PRO A 42 -2.03 -12.09 5.89
N ASP A 43 -0.81 -11.89 6.36
CA ASP A 43 0.38 -11.67 5.52
C ASP A 43 0.84 -12.94 4.78
N GLY A 44 0.37 -14.10 5.23
CA GLY A 44 0.70 -15.42 4.71
C GLY A 44 2.04 -15.95 5.13
N GLY A 45 2.71 -15.29 6.05
CA GLY A 45 3.79 -15.90 6.80
C GLY A 45 3.25 -16.84 7.88
N ALA A 46 4.15 -17.57 8.52
CA ALA A 46 3.81 -18.49 9.62
C ALA A 46 3.12 -17.77 10.81
N SER A 47 3.33 -16.47 10.95
CA SER A 47 2.75 -15.64 12.02
C SER A 47 1.31 -15.21 11.74
N GLY A 48 0.85 -15.24 10.47
CA GLY A 48 -0.47 -14.78 10.09
C GLY A 48 -0.78 -13.32 10.46
N ASN A 49 0.24 -12.46 10.56
CA ASN A 49 0.09 -11.08 10.98
C ASN A 49 -0.90 -10.33 10.07
N PRO A 50 -1.70 -9.40 10.62
CA PRO A 50 -2.63 -8.63 9.82
C PRO A 50 -1.87 -7.77 8.81
N LYS A 51 -2.34 -7.81 7.57
CA LYS A 51 -1.80 -7.07 6.44
C LYS A 51 -2.88 -6.29 5.73
N ILE A 52 -2.52 -5.10 5.29
CA ILE A 52 -3.26 -4.34 4.30
C ILE A 52 -2.45 -4.31 3.01
N TYR A 53 -3.09 -4.58 1.89
CA TYR A 53 -2.51 -4.46 0.57
C TYR A 53 -3.38 -3.56 -0.28
N LEU A 54 -2.76 -2.75 -1.13
CA LEU A 54 -3.46 -1.95 -2.12
C LEU A 54 -2.63 -1.80 -3.40
N ARG A 55 -3.33 -1.72 -4.54
CA ARG A 55 -2.76 -1.44 -5.85
C ARG A 55 -3.15 -0.05 -6.30
N THR A 56 -2.16 0.78 -6.60
CA THR A 56 -2.37 2.17 -6.99
C THR A 56 -1.22 2.71 -7.82
N LEU A 57 -1.48 3.81 -8.53
CA LEU A 57 -0.46 4.65 -9.15
C LEU A 57 -0.13 5.81 -8.21
N ILE A 58 1.15 5.99 -7.89
CA ILE A 58 1.67 7.17 -7.18
C ILE A 58 2.48 7.98 -8.18
N TYR A 59 2.24 9.29 -8.28
CA TYR A 59 2.90 10.16 -9.24
C TYR A 59 3.22 11.55 -8.67
N ALA A 60 4.22 12.20 -9.25
CA ALA A 60 4.58 13.57 -8.94
C ALA A 60 3.94 14.55 -9.93
N THR A 61 3.47 15.69 -9.45
CA THR A 61 2.86 16.72 -10.32
C THR A 61 3.89 17.67 -10.97
N ALA A 62 5.18 17.49 -10.67
CA ALA A 62 6.26 18.29 -11.25
C ALA A 62 7.30 17.40 -11.90
N ARG A 63 7.94 17.91 -12.98
CA ARG A 63 8.99 17.21 -13.74
C ARG A 63 10.19 16.76 -12.92
N ARG A 64 10.52 17.51 -11.88
CA ARG A 64 11.65 17.20 -10.98
C ARG A 64 11.49 15.87 -10.24
N GLY A 65 10.26 15.35 -10.16
CA GLY A 65 9.96 14.18 -9.35
C GLY A 65 10.06 14.45 -7.85
N ILE A 66 9.77 13.43 -7.07
CA ILE A 66 9.74 13.48 -5.61
C ILE A 66 10.36 12.19 -5.07
N VAL A 67 11.22 12.30 -4.07
CA VAL A 67 11.70 11.12 -3.34
C VAL A 67 10.75 10.86 -2.16
N LEU A 68 10.02 9.76 -2.27
CA LEU A 68 9.18 9.24 -1.22
C LEU A 68 10.06 8.43 -0.26
N GLU A 69 10.16 8.87 1.00
CA GLU A 69 10.97 8.23 2.02
C GLU A 69 10.28 6.96 2.56
N ASN A 70 8.99 7.06 2.84
CA ASN A 70 8.20 5.96 3.40
C ASN A 70 6.71 6.16 3.11
N LEU A 71 5.96 5.04 3.11
CA LEU A 71 4.50 4.98 3.14
C LEU A 71 4.03 4.25 4.39
N TYR A 72 2.89 4.65 4.92
CA TYR A 72 2.17 3.88 5.93
C TYR A 72 0.67 4.11 5.80
N VAL A 73 -0.10 3.21 6.34
CA VAL A 73 -1.56 3.35 6.39
C VAL A 73 -2.05 3.37 7.82
N ARG A 74 -3.13 4.10 8.00
CA ARG A 74 -3.89 4.18 9.24
C ARG A 74 -5.29 3.66 8.98
N LEU A 75 -5.67 2.64 9.70
CA LEU A 75 -7.01 2.08 9.65
C LEU A 75 -7.78 2.51 10.91
N ARG A 76 -8.95 3.09 10.71
CA ARG A 76 -9.86 3.49 11.79
C ARG A 76 -11.18 2.77 11.66
N ARG A 77 -11.75 2.34 12.78
CA ARG A 77 -13.10 1.79 12.91
C ARG A 77 -13.71 2.32 14.21
N GLY A 78 -14.69 3.23 14.11
CA GLY A 78 -15.20 3.94 15.28
C GLY A 78 -14.06 4.65 16.01
N GLU A 79 -13.93 4.36 17.31
CA GLU A 79 -12.86 4.92 18.17
C GLU A 79 -11.53 4.14 18.07
N THR A 80 -11.51 2.97 17.42
CA THR A 80 -10.29 2.18 17.30
C THR A 80 -9.45 2.64 16.13
N GLN A 81 -8.13 2.67 16.32
CA GLN A 81 -7.17 3.05 15.30
C GLN A 81 -5.96 2.13 15.32
N GLN A 82 -5.54 1.65 14.15
CA GLN A 82 -4.32 0.87 13.96
C GLN A 82 -3.48 1.47 12.84
N ASN A 83 -2.16 1.60 13.08
CA ASN A 83 -1.20 1.97 12.06
C ASN A 83 -0.47 0.71 11.54
N PHE A 84 -0.34 0.62 10.22
CA PHE A 84 0.45 -0.39 9.52
C PHE A 84 1.64 0.36 8.90
N ASN A 85 2.77 0.31 9.56
CA ASN A 85 3.92 1.17 9.29
C ASN A 85 5.13 0.43 8.68
N ILE A 86 5.05 -0.88 8.50
CA ILE A 86 6.03 -1.64 7.73
C ILE A 86 5.57 -1.70 6.28
N TRP A 87 6.26 -0.94 5.43
CA TRP A 87 5.93 -0.85 4.00
C TRP A 87 6.83 -1.76 3.17
N VAL A 88 6.18 -2.56 2.34
CA VAL A 88 6.80 -3.42 1.33
C VAL A 88 6.10 -3.15 0.00
N TYR A 89 6.82 -3.13 -1.10
CA TYR A 89 6.23 -2.91 -2.42
C TYR A 89 6.85 -3.83 -3.48
N GLY A 90 6.12 -4.06 -4.54
CA GLY A 90 6.54 -4.88 -5.67
C GLY A 90 5.43 -5.75 -6.23
N GLU A 91 5.66 -6.32 -7.41
CA GLU A 91 4.72 -7.21 -8.11
C GLU A 91 5.02 -8.68 -7.79
N ARG A 92 6.24 -9.11 -7.98
CA ARG A 92 6.74 -10.48 -7.73
C ARG A 92 7.82 -10.47 -6.65
N ASP A 93 8.82 -9.62 -6.84
CA ASP A 93 9.91 -9.47 -5.90
C ASP A 93 9.59 -8.31 -4.95
N LEU A 94 9.22 -8.67 -3.73
CA LEU A 94 8.84 -7.69 -2.72
C LEU A 94 10.08 -7.06 -2.10
N ALA A 95 10.20 -5.73 -2.22
CA ALA A 95 11.24 -4.94 -1.58
C ALA A 95 10.68 -4.19 -0.37
N ARG A 96 11.44 -4.19 0.73
CA ARG A 96 11.10 -3.32 1.87
C ARG A 96 11.31 -1.87 1.47
N GLY A 97 10.29 -1.03 1.69
CA GLY A 97 10.35 0.39 1.35
C GLY A 97 11.38 1.14 2.19
N SER A 98 12.36 1.73 1.51
CA SER A 98 13.43 2.54 2.13
C SER A 98 13.72 3.81 1.32
N GLY A 99 12.81 4.20 0.46
CA GLY A 99 12.93 5.32 -0.46
C GLY A 99 12.57 4.92 -1.88
N LEU A 100 11.80 5.78 -2.55
CA LEU A 100 11.36 5.54 -3.93
C LEU A 100 11.31 6.87 -4.68
N PHE A 101 12.01 6.96 -5.81
CA PHE A 101 11.88 8.12 -6.68
C PHE A 101 10.61 8.02 -7.51
N ILE A 102 9.78 9.05 -7.45
CA ILE A 102 8.50 9.14 -8.15
C ILE A 102 8.59 10.27 -9.18
N GLY A 103 8.52 9.92 -10.46
CA GLY A 103 8.42 10.86 -11.59
C GLY A 103 6.99 11.29 -11.89
N GLN A 104 6.81 12.05 -12.98
CA GLN A 104 5.48 12.46 -13.46
C GLN A 104 4.68 11.28 -14.05
N GLU A 105 5.36 10.33 -14.69
CA GLU A 105 4.80 9.08 -15.20
C GLU A 105 4.26 8.19 -14.07
N GLY A 106 4.79 8.41 -12.86
CA GLY A 106 4.38 7.67 -11.68
C GLY A 106 4.88 6.22 -11.65
N ILE A 107 4.49 5.52 -10.59
CA ILE A 107 4.77 4.10 -10.40
C ILE A 107 3.47 3.42 -10.00
N ALA A 108 2.96 2.53 -10.87
CA ALA A 108 1.83 1.66 -10.58
C ALA A 108 2.36 0.34 -10.03
N THR A 109 2.10 0.06 -8.75
CA THR A 109 2.59 -1.16 -8.10
C THR A 109 1.71 -1.57 -6.93
N ASN A 110 2.02 -2.74 -6.41
CA ASN A 110 1.41 -3.28 -5.20
C ASN A 110 2.14 -2.74 -3.97
N HIS A 111 1.39 -2.22 -3.02
CA HIS A 111 1.90 -1.78 -1.72
C HIS A 111 1.30 -2.64 -0.62
N HIS A 112 2.16 -3.22 0.19
CA HIS A 112 1.80 -4.06 1.33
C HIS A 112 2.21 -3.34 2.62
N PHE A 113 1.32 -3.32 3.57
CA PHE A 113 1.52 -2.69 4.87
C PHE A 113 1.27 -3.70 5.97
N LEU A 114 2.26 -3.87 6.85
CA LEU A 114 2.20 -4.79 7.96
C LEU A 114 2.31 -4.03 9.29
N THR A 115 1.84 -4.66 10.33
CA THR A 115 2.08 -4.21 11.70
C THR A 115 3.43 -4.75 12.19
N PRO A 116 4.08 -4.09 13.16
CA PRO A 116 5.15 -4.71 13.92
C PRO A 116 4.67 -6.01 14.61
N ASN A 117 5.58 -6.94 14.83
CA ASN A 117 5.25 -8.26 15.39
C ASN A 117 4.74 -8.24 16.85
N ASP A 118 4.86 -7.09 17.51
CA ASP A 118 4.39 -6.86 18.89
C ASP A 118 2.89 -6.50 18.98
N VAL A 119 2.25 -6.27 17.83
CA VAL A 119 0.81 -5.98 17.76
C VAL A 119 0.02 -7.29 17.66
N ASN A 120 -0.18 -7.94 18.81
CA ASN A 120 -1.02 -9.13 18.88
C ASN A 120 -2.51 -8.76 18.88
N GLY A 121 -3.30 -9.51 18.11
CA GLY A 121 -4.76 -9.55 18.27
C GLY A 121 -5.54 -8.46 17.52
N PHE A 122 -5.02 -7.91 16.41
CA PHE A 122 -5.84 -7.06 15.56
C PHE A 122 -6.72 -7.90 14.62
N ASP A 123 -8.03 -7.79 14.77
CA ASP A 123 -9.02 -8.48 13.94
C ASP A 123 -9.79 -7.50 13.06
N PHE A 124 -10.01 -7.89 11.80
CA PHE A 124 -10.88 -7.17 10.89
C PHE A 124 -12.35 -7.50 11.15
N ALA A 125 -12.92 -6.94 12.22
CA ALA A 125 -14.30 -7.18 12.64
C ALA A 125 -15.30 -6.37 11.79
N ALA A 126 -16.60 -6.66 11.93
CA ALA A 126 -17.66 -5.92 11.23
C ALA A 126 -17.64 -4.43 11.59
N GLY A 127 -17.95 -3.58 10.61
CA GLY A 127 -18.04 -2.13 10.81
C GLY A 127 -17.64 -1.31 9.58
N GLU A 128 -17.71 0.00 9.75
CA GLU A 128 -17.24 0.96 8.78
C GLU A 128 -15.79 1.32 9.08
N TYR A 129 -14.97 1.28 8.06
CA TYR A 129 -13.55 1.54 8.14
C TYR A 129 -13.18 2.77 7.32
N LYS A 130 -12.26 3.54 7.85
CA LYS A 130 -11.57 4.60 7.11
C LYS A 130 -10.10 4.26 7.02
N LEU A 131 -9.63 4.06 5.78
CA LEU A 131 -8.24 3.78 5.45
C LEU A 131 -7.59 5.04 4.91
N ASP A 132 -6.68 5.62 5.67
CA ASP A 132 -5.87 6.77 5.28
C ASP A 132 -4.47 6.32 4.88
N VAL A 133 -4.01 6.73 3.70
CA VAL A 133 -2.67 6.46 3.18
C VAL A 133 -1.81 7.71 3.33
N PHE A 134 -0.69 7.58 4.01
CA PHE A 134 0.24 8.68 4.28
C PHE A 134 1.60 8.44 3.63
N GLY A 135 2.17 9.50 3.03
CA GLY A 135 3.51 9.50 2.48
C GLY A 135 4.42 10.47 3.22
N LYS A 136 5.61 9.99 3.59
CA LYS A 136 6.72 10.81 4.08
C LYS A 136 7.64 11.13 2.91
N ILE A 137 7.86 12.41 2.66
CA ILE A 137 8.66 12.91 1.54
C ILE A 137 10.00 13.39 2.10
N VAL A 138 11.10 13.02 1.45
CA VAL A 138 12.44 13.48 1.80
C VAL A 138 12.51 15.01 1.77
N GLY A 139 13.07 15.59 2.82
CA GLY A 139 13.19 17.05 2.96
C GLY A 139 11.89 17.78 3.32
N ARG A 140 10.83 17.07 3.72
CA ARG A 140 9.61 17.66 4.29
C ARG A 140 9.41 17.16 5.73
N ASN A 141 9.14 18.08 6.65
CA ASN A 141 8.92 17.71 8.06
C ASN A 141 7.57 17.05 8.33
N ARG A 142 6.56 17.34 7.51
CA ARG A 142 5.20 16.80 7.67
C ARG A 142 4.97 15.65 6.73
N VAL A 143 4.21 14.65 7.20
CA VAL A 143 3.65 13.61 6.33
C VAL A 143 2.49 14.18 5.52
N SER A 144 2.30 13.66 4.31
CA SER A 144 1.22 14.05 3.42
C SER A 144 0.15 12.96 3.40
N LEU A 145 -1.11 13.32 3.59
CA LEU A 145 -2.23 12.43 3.31
C LEU A 145 -2.35 12.33 1.79
N LEU A 146 -2.23 11.12 1.24
CA LEU A 146 -2.30 10.86 -0.20
C LEU A 146 -3.69 10.40 -0.63
N SER A 147 -4.36 9.61 0.20
CA SER A 147 -5.70 9.09 -0.07
C SER A 147 -6.43 8.78 1.24
N SER A 148 -7.76 8.88 1.19
CA SER A 148 -8.65 8.45 2.27
C SER A 148 -9.79 7.65 1.64
N ILE A 149 -10.05 6.45 2.14
CA ILE A 149 -10.93 5.45 1.52
C ILE A 149 -11.88 4.96 2.60
N ASP A 150 -13.17 5.02 2.32
CA ASP A 150 -14.19 4.45 3.19
C ASP A 150 -14.53 3.04 2.69
N LEU A 151 -14.48 2.07 3.60
CA LEU A 151 -14.72 0.64 3.36
C LEU A 151 -15.69 0.12 4.41
N LYS A 152 -16.36 -0.98 4.11
CA LYS A 152 -17.30 -1.61 5.04
C LYS A 152 -17.11 -3.11 5.02
N ILE A 153 -17.13 -3.72 6.20
CA ILE A 153 -17.16 -5.17 6.41
C ILE A 153 -18.47 -5.48 7.13
N ASP A 154 -19.30 -6.33 6.54
CA ASP A 154 -20.53 -6.75 7.17
C ASP A 154 -20.31 -7.88 8.20
N ALA A 155 -21.36 -8.26 8.93
CA ALA A 155 -21.26 -9.27 9.98
C ALA A 155 -20.93 -10.66 9.43
N GLN A 156 -21.43 -11.01 8.25
CA GLN A 156 -21.17 -12.31 7.61
C GLN A 156 -19.74 -12.38 7.08
N GLU A 157 -19.26 -11.28 6.51
CA GLU A 157 -17.87 -11.14 6.04
C GLU A 157 -16.89 -11.25 7.21
N ALA A 158 -17.17 -10.55 8.31
CA ALA A 158 -16.34 -10.60 9.51
C ALA A 158 -16.25 -12.02 10.11
N GLU A 159 -17.34 -12.76 10.10
CA GLU A 159 -17.33 -14.14 10.59
C GLU A 159 -16.44 -15.06 9.74
N LYS A 160 -16.46 -14.88 8.42
CA LYS A 160 -15.57 -15.62 7.51
C LYS A 160 -14.10 -15.23 7.71
N LEU A 161 -13.83 -13.96 8.01
CA LEU A 161 -12.45 -13.46 8.25
C LEU A 161 -11.83 -13.98 9.55
N ARG A 162 -12.63 -14.54 10.48
CA ARG A 162 -12.09 -15.23 11.67
C ARG A 162 -11.44 -16.57 11.34
N GLN A 163 -11.77 -17.15 10.18
CA GLN A 163 -11.12 -18.37 9.74
C GLN A 163 -9.67 -18.06 9.35
N PRO A 164 -8.71 -18.87 9.77
CA PRO A 164 -7.33 -18.70 9.36
C PRO A 164 -7.24 -18.72 7.83
N ASP A 165 -6.33 -17.96 7.29
CA ASP A 165 -6.06 -17.84 5.85
C ASP A 165 -7.15 -17.17 5.00
N HIS A 166 -8.22 -16.63 5.59
CA HIS A 166 -9.20 -15.84 4.84
C HIS A 166 -8.84 -14.37 4.82
N GLY A 167 -9.09 -13.74 3.66
CA GLY A 167 -8.95 -12.29 3.49
C GLY A 167 -10.08 -11.73 2.64
N ILE A 168 -10.32 -10.43 2.80
CA ILE A 168 -11.32 -9.69 2.05
C ILE A 168 -10.66 -8.77 1.04
N TYR A 169 -11.09 -8.84 -0.21
CA TYR A 169 -10.77 -7.92 -1.28
C TYR A 169 -11.87 -6.90 -1.43
N PHE A 170 -11.50 -5.67 -1.67
CA PHE A 170 -12.36 -4.56 -2.04
C PHE A 170 -11.94 -4.12 -3.43
N ASP A 171 -12.71 -4.49 -4.45
CA ASP A 171 -12.47 -4.14 -5.84
C ASP A 171 -13.26 -2.89 -6.20
N TRP A 172 -12.59 -1.89 -6.79
CA TRP A 172 -13.25 -0.66 -7.19
C TRP A 172 -14.11 -0.89 -8.43
N GLY A 173 -15.43 -0.72 -8.27
CA GLY A 173 -16.40 -0.70 -9.38
C GLY A 173 -16.60 0.73 -9.89
N PRO A 174 -16.00 1.12 -11.02
CA PRO A 174 -16.07 2.48 -11.54
C PRO A 174 -17.49 2.89 -11.97
N ASP A 175 -18.30 1.94 -12.40
CA ASP A 175 -19.71 2.10 -12.76
C ASP A 175 -20.60 2.40 -11.56
N ALA A 176 -20.38 1.69 -10.47
CA ALA A 176 -21.13 1.85 -9.22
C ALA A 176 -20.51 2.90 -8.27
N ALA A 177 -19.33 3.43 -8.59
CA ALA A 177 -18.55 4.35 -7.77
C ALA A 177 -18.36 3.89 -6.31
N ARG A 178 -18.22 2.56 -6.11
CA ARG A 178 -18.04 1.93 -4.79
C ARG A 178 -17.13 0.73 -4.87
N TYR A 179 -16.60 0.32 -3.73
CA TYR A 179 -15.88 -0.94 -3.57
C TYR A 179 -16.88 -2.10 -3.44
N GLN A 180 -16.60 -3.18 -4.16
CA GLN A 180 -17.30 -4.46 -4.06
C GLN A 180 -16.42 -5.42 -3.27
N THR A 181 -17.03 -6.19 -2.37
CA THR A 181 -16.30 -7.10 -1.49
C THR A 181 -16.28 -8.51 -2.04
N LYS A 182 -15.14 -9.19 -1.86
CA LYS A 182 -14.97 -10.61 -2.14
C LYS A 182 -14.08 -11.24 -1.08
N ILE A 183 -14.53 -12.32 -0.48
CA ILE A 183 -13.73 -13.08 0.48
C ILE A 183 -13.12 -14.28 -0.24
N GLU A 184 -11.83 -14.46 -0.05
CA GLU A 184 -11.09 -15.59 -0.57
C GLU A 184 -10.25 -16.22 0.54
N ALA A 185 -10.26 -17.56 0.55
CA ALA A 185 -9.26 -18.32 1.31
C ALA A 185 -7.91 -18.15 0.59
N ARG A 186 -6.90 -17.74 1.32
CA ARG A 186 -5.56 -17.64 0.78
C ARG A 186 -5.04 -19.05 0.48
N ARG A 187 -4.70 -19.31 -0.76
CA ARG A 187 -3.97 -20.53 -1.12
C ARG A 187 -2.56 -20.44 -0.54
N ALA A 188 -2.16 -21.47 0.20
CA ALA A 188 -0.76 -21.60 0.62
C ALA A 188 0.14 -21.45 -0.61
N SER A 189 1.19 -20.62 -0.48
CA SER A 189 2.12 -20.43 -1.60
C SER A 189 2.79 -21.80 -1.91
N PRO A 190 3.25 -22.01 -3.15
CA PRO A 190 4.00 -23.24 -3.47
C PRO A 190 5.21 -23.46 -2.54
N MET A 191 5.82 -22.39 -2.06
CA MET A 191 6.92 -22.45 -1.07
C MET A 191 6.44 -22.90 0.32
N ASP A 192 5.25 -22.48 0.74
CA ASP A 192 4.68 -22.91 2.04
C ASP A 192 4.27 -24.38 1.98
N GLN A 193 3.78 -24.84 0.81
CA GLN A 193 3.47 -26.26 0.56
C GLN A 193 4.73 -27.13 0.56
N LEU A 194 5.82 -26.64 -0.03
CA LEU A 194 7.12 -27.36 -0.02
C LEU A 194 7.68 -27.46 1.40
N LYS A 195 7.66 -26.37 2.18
CA LYS A 195 8.08 -26.40 3.59
C LYS A 195 7.25 -27.35 4.43
N LEU A 196 5.93 -27.39 4.21
CA LEU A 196 5.05 -28.33 4.91
C LEU A 196 5.40 -29.78 4.56
N LEU A 197 5.65 -30.06 3.28
CA LEU A 197 6.07 -31.40 2.82
C LEU A 197 7.45 -31.81 3.38
N GLU A 198 8.40 -30.88 3.46
CA GLU A 198 9.70 -31.09 4.09
C GLU A 198 9.55 -31.42 5.58
N THR A 199 8.75 -30.65 6.31
CA THR A 199 8.48 -30.89 7.74
C THR A 199 7.81 -32.24 7.99
N LEU A 200 6.87 -32.65 7.13
CA LEU A 200 6.20 -33.96 7.22
C LEU A 200 7.17 -35.10 6.89
N ARG A 201 8.08 -34.90 5.96
CA ARG A 201 9.11 -35.89 5.59
C ARG A 201 10.13 -36.06 6.71
N ASP A 202 10.58 -34.96 7.34
CA ASP A 202 11.55 -35.00 8.42
C ASP A 202 10.93 -35.61 9.71
N GLY A 203 9.63 -35.37 9.98
CA GLY A 203 8.89 -35.97 11.07
C GLY A 203 8.62 -37.50 10.89
N ALA A 204 8.62 -37.99 9.63
CA ALA A 204 8.44 -39.40 9.31
C ALA A 204 9.74 -40.22 9.38
N THR A 205 10.88 -39.57 9.54
CA THR A 205 12.21 -40.19 9.58
C THR A 205 12.81 -40.28 10.98
N ASP A 206 12.05 -40.13 12.05
CA ASP A 206 12.52 -40.35 13.41
C ASP A 206 12.43 -41.88 13.76
N PRO A 207 13.54 -42.63 13.75
CA PRO A 207 13.53 -44.08 13.96
C PRO A 207 13.59 -44.48 15.43
N THR A 208 13.28 -43.58 16.38
CA THR A 208 13.42 -43.85 17.82
C THR A 208 12.13 -44.34 18.51
N ALA A 209 11.08 -44.74 17.78
CA ALA A 209 9.98 -45.49 18.38
C ALA A 209 10.40 -46.96 18.61
N GLN A 210 11.04 -47.23 19.74
CA GLN A 210 11.25 -48.60 20.20
C GLN A 210 9.91 -49.24 20.57
N PRO A 211 9.62 -50.45 20.18
CA PRO A 211 8.43 -51.17 20.63
C PRO A 211 8.61 -51.54 22.09
N ILE A 212 7.66 -51.15 22.90
CA ILE A 212 7.51 -51.60 24.31
C ILE A 212 7.11 -53.07 24.26
N SER A 213 8.00 -53.92 24.73
CA SER A 213 7.80 -55.36 25.02
C SER A 213 6.98 -55.56 26.31
#